data_c4aa75c0bbaad99d65d8adbba796ef57
#
_entry.id   c4aa75c0bbaad99d65d8adbba796ef57
#
_cell.length_a   1.000
_cell.length_b   1.000
_cell.length_c   1.000
_cell.angle_alpha   90.00
_cell.angle_beta   90.00
_cell.angle_gamma   90.00
#
_symmetry.space_group_name_H-M   'P 1'
#
loop_
_entity.id
_entity.type
_entity.pdbx_description
1 polymer ?
#
loop_
_entity_poly.entity_id
_entity_poly.type
_entity_poly.pdbx_seq_one_letter_code
_entity_poly.pdbx_strand_id
1 'polypeptide(L)'
;MKLRSKRNPIFHPNLSHIVGSAPSPLGRAVGYLLCMFIVVAIVWSCYTEVDKIAVVNGQLVTKQRPQIILSPREGIINNVLVAEGEMVVKGQVILTLDNDLEHIQFEKLNQRLAELQIKLWASDQIELVVSKQLKSVAIPDSENKKNDLYMLEVVRATNTLSAYQIETDYLQNVIDMTDAEIERSRQNIINLSEILASSGELEKMTKKLYDRNLVSRVDLLGSIDKRVVSEKELNDEKANLVFLHEKKKAQVNNKIKFKEKFLLSISESRIGQFNELNKVKLEIEAIEKTIELSQITAPFTGHVITGKIPNRGDVVDKYTPLLELAPVESDIEMVALLRNKDRGHVEEGMPVTIKLDGYSYIKYGVLEGSVKLVAKNARNYNDSYFVYPVVIELDSNQMLYDGQQYPLISGMSGVAEIKVGQRKLMSFFMEPMLESFKESFKEY
;
A
#
# COMPACT_ATOMS: atom_id res chain seq x y z
N MET A 1 36.53 94.30 -68.77
CA MET A 1 37.96 94.03 -68.75
C MET A 1 38.15 92.52 -68.51
N LYS A 2 38.58 91.84 -69.59
CA LYS A 2 39.44 90.68 -69.74
C LYS A 2 39.51 89.70 -68.57
N LEU A 3 39.46 88.33 -68.70
CA LEU A 3 40.10 87.47 -69.70
C LEU A 3 39.46 86.05 -69.70
N ARG A 4 39.44 85.49 -70.89
CA ARG A 4 39.25 84.05 -71.22
C ARG A 4 40.20 83.13 -70.50
N SER A 5 39.75 81.95 -70.15
CA SER A 5 40.57 80.74 -70.27
C SER A 5 39.69 79.57 -70.70
N LYS A 6 39.97 79.12 -71.92
CA LYS A 6 39.52 77.80 -72.48
C LYS A 6 40.28 76.69 -71.79
N ARG A 7 39.61 75.68 -71.37
CA ARG A 7 40.21 74.30 -71.23
C ARG A 7 39.39 73.36 -72.11
N ASN A 8 40.08 72.84 -73.11
CA ASN A 8 39.62 71.78 -73.93
C ASN A 8 39.62 70.47 -73.11
N PRO A 9 38.58 69.61 -73.23
CA PRO A 9 38.69 68.25 -72.78
C PRO A 9 39.42 67.48 -73.89
N ILE A 10 40.58 66.94 -73.55
CA ILE A 10 41.31 65.96 -74.35
C ILE A 10 40.52 64.67 -74.34
N PHE A 11 39.68 64.43 -75.33
CA PHE A 11 39.10 63.11 -75.56
C PHE A 11 40.15 62.26 -76.30
N HIS A 12 40.66 61.21 -75.63
CA HIS A 12 41.50 60.27 -76.30
C HIS A 12 40.62 59.39 -77.22
N PRO A 13 40.95 59.29 -78.54
CA PRO A 13 40.12 58.64 -79.56
C PRO A 13 40.09 57.13 -79.50
N ASN A 14 40.73 56.53 -78.53
CA ASN A 14 40.80 55.03 -78.42
C ASN A 14 39.76 54.40 -77.55
N LEU A 15 38.85 55.20 -76.91
CA LEU A 15 37.78 54.63 -76.08
C LEU A 15 36.49 54.29 -76.83
N SER A 16 36.31 54.87 -78.04
CA SER A 16 35.09 54.64 -78.84
C SER A 16 35.07 53.27 -79.54
N HIS A 17 36.21 52.55 -79.68
CA HIS A 17 36.26 51.26 -80.32
C HIS A 17 35.91 50.11 -79.34
N ILE A 18 35.91 50.31 -78.03
CA ILE A 18 35.62 49.27 -77.04
C ILE A 18 34.13 49.19 -76.78
N VAL A 19 33.34 50.26 -77.05
CA VAL A 19 31.89 50.23 -76.76
C VAL A 19 31.04 49.78 -77.97
N GLY A 20 31.65 49.60 -79.15
CA GLY A 20 30.91 49.26 -80.39
C GLY A 20 31.07 47.86 -80.96
N SER A 21 31.90 47.02 -80.38
CA SER A 21 32.01 45.60 -80.79
C SER A 21 30.94 44.76 -80.16
N ALA A 22 30.01 44.25 -80.96
CA ALA A 22 29.04 43.26 -80.52
C ALA A 22 29.82 42.06 -79.86
N PRO A 23 29.48 41.66 -78.63
CA PRO A 23 30.18 40.60 -77.96
C PRO A 23 30.19 39.28 -78.85
N SER A 24 31.34 38.65 -78.95
CA SER A 24 31.52 37.49 -79.77
C SER A 24 30.49 36.41 -79.41
N PRO A 25 30.00 35.59 -80.37
CA PRO A 25 28.99 34.59 -80.07
C PRO A 25 29.44 33.61 -79.02
N LEU A 26 30.75 33.36 -78.88
CA LEU A 26 31.37 32.60 -77.77
C LEU A 26 31.17 33.25 -76.40
N GLY A 27 31.35 34.62 -76.31
CA GLY A 27 31.14 35.33 -75.06
C GLY A 27 29.69 35.29 -74.56
N ARG A 28 28.74 35.37 -75.49
CA ARG A 28 27.30 35.18 -75.19
C ARG A 28 26.97 33.76 -74.76
N ALA A 29 27.53 32.74 -75.40
CA ALA A 29 27.36 31.35 -75.06
C ALA A 29 27.90 31.05 -73.66
N VAL A 30 29.08 31.59 -73.29
CA VAL A 30 29.63 31.49 -71.92
C VAL A 30 28.74 32.20 -70.89
N GLY A 31 28.21 33.42 -71.27
CA GLY A 31 27.27 34.14 -70.40
C GLY A 31 25.98 33.33 -70.14
N TYR A 32 25.37 32.76 -71.19
CA TYR A 32 24.19 31.92 -71.02
C TYR A 32 24.47 30.67 -70.21
N LEU A 33 25.64 30.02 -70.44
CA LEU A 33 26.05 28.85 -69.69
C LEU A 33 26.25 29.17 -68.19
N LEU A 34 26.85 30.30 -67.90
CA LEU A 34 27.02 30.79 -66.52
C LEU A 34 25.69 31.16 -65.85
N CYS A 35 24.77 31.84 -66.60
CA CYS A 35 23.41 32.09 -66.12
C CYS A 35 22.64 30.77 -65.90
N MET A 36 22.76 29.81 -66.81
CA MET A 36 22.13 28.47 -66.65
C MET A 36 22.69 27.75 -65.41
N PHE A 37 23.99 27.80 -65.20
CA PHE A 37 24.63 27.19 -64.02
C PHE A 37 24.14 27.84 -62.71
N ILE A 38 23.99 29.16 -62.67
CA ILE A 38 23.46 29.88 -61.48
C ILE A 38 22.00 29.48 -61.23
N VAL A 39 21.16 29.41 -62.30
CA VAL A 39 19.77 28.96 -62.18
C VAL A 39 19.70 27.53 -61.64
N VAL A 40 20.49 26.60 -62.17
CA VAL A 40 20.58 25.22 -61.72
C VAL A 40 21.04 25.19 -60.25
N ALA A 41 22.05 25.98 -59.86
CA ALA A 41 22.53 26.06 -58.47
C ALA A 41 21.46 26.59 -57.49
N ILE A 42 20.66 27.60 -57.93
CA ILE A 42 19.55 28.12 -57.12
C ILE A 42 18.45 27.06 -56.99
N VAL A 43 18.07 26.40 -58.07
CA VAL A 43 17.08 25.33 -58.02
C VAL A 43 17.56 24.20 -57.13
N TRP A 44 18.82 23.78 -57.29
CA TRP A 44 19.41 22.73 -56.41
C TRP A 44 19.42 23.15 -54.94
N SER A 45 19.78 24.41 -54.64
CA SER A 45 19.75 24.96 -53.28
C SER A 45 18.34 25.02 -52.65
N CYS A 46 17.28 25.11 -53.50
CA CYS A 46 15.88 25.04 -53.04
C CYS A 46 15.43 23.60 -52.68
N TYR A 47 16.06 22.58 -53.23
CA TYR A 47 15.73 21.16 -52.95
C TYR A 47 16.64 20.53 -51.91
N THR A 48 17.84 21.07 -51.71
CA THR A 48 18.78 20.50 -50.75
C THR A 48 18.42 20.95 -49.34
N GLU A 49 18.22 19.98 -48.45
CA GLU A 49 17.94 20.17 -47.04
C GLU A 49 19.21 20.00 -46.21
N VAL A 50 19.40 20.85 -45.23
CA VAL A 50 20.53 20.82 -44.28
C VAL A 50 19.97 20.75 -42.88
N ASP A 51 20.53 19.86 -42.04
CA ASP A 51 20.11 19.71 -40.66
C ASP A 51 20.34 21.03 -39.90
N LYS A 52 19.30 21.48 -39.17
CA LYS A 52 19.42 22.56 -38.19
C LYS A 52 19.79 21.95 -36.87
N ILE A 53 20.90 22.33 -36.30
CA ILE A 53 21.40 21.79 -35.03
C ILE A 53 21.40 22.86 -33.96
N ALA A 54 21.03 22.46 -32.72
CA ALA A 54 21.28 23.25 -31.52
C ALA A 54 22.51 22.68 -30.80
N VAL A 55 23.53 23.48 -30.64
CA VAL A 55 24.79 23.10 -30.01
C VAL A 55 24.76 23.43 -28.53
N VAL A 56 24.95 22.43 -27.69
CA VAL A 56 24.93 22.56 -26.23
C VAL A 56 26.17 21.92 -25.61
N ASN A 57 26.72 22.60 -24.62
CA ASN A 57 27.84 22.08 -23.84
C ASN A 57 27.30 21.36 -22.61
N GLY A 58 27.86 20.21 -22.27
CA GLY A 58 27.45 19.43 -21.12
C GLY A 58 28.53 18.53 -20.59
N GLN A 59 28.19 17.78 -19.57
CA GLN A 59 29.08 16.78 -19.00
C GLN A 59 28.33 15.49 -18.73
N LEU A 60 29.05 14.40 -18.79
CA LEU A 60 28.54 13.08 -18.43
C LEU A 60 28.36 13.00 -16.92
N VAL A 61 27.20 12.54 -16.52
CA VAL A 61 26.85 12.32 -15.11
C VAL A 61 26.26 10.90 -14.95
N THR A 62 26.46 10.35 -13.80
CA THR A 62 25.78 9.07 -13.46
C THR A 62 24.30 9.32 -13.21
N LYS A 63 23.44 8.48 -13.77
CA LYS A 63 21.98 8.54 -13.59
C LYS A 63 21.57 8.40 -12.12
N GLN A 64 22.28 7.57 -11.38
CA GLN A 64 22.12 7.40 -9.94
C GLN A 64 23.26 8.10 -9.20
N ARG A 65 22.88 8.98 -8.29
CA ARG A 65 23.83 9.69 -7.42
C ARG A 65 24.17 8.81 -6.21
N PRO A 66 25.34 8.96 -5.62
CA PRO A 66 25.65 8.39 -4.33
C PRO A 66 24.55 8.74 -3.33
N GLN A 67 24.12 7.75 -2.55
CA GLN A 67 23.04 7.91 -1.58
C GLN A 67 23.57 7.70 -0.17
N ILE A 68 23.24 8.62 0.71
CA ILE A 68 23.54 8.52 2.14
C ILE A 68 22.52 7.60 2.78
N ILE A 69 22.97 6.56 3.43
CA ILE A 69 22.16 5.65 4.23
C ILE A 69 22.02 6.24 5.62
N LEU A 70 20.78 6.46 6.03
CA LEU A 70 20.43 7.03 7.32
C LEU A 70 19.94 5.94 8.26
N SER A 71 20.16 6.12 9.58
CA SER A 71 19.57 5.24 10.58
C SER A 71 18.04 5.41 10.60
N PRO A 72 17.25 4.35 10.44
CA PRO A 72 15.78 4.42 10.50
C PRO A 72 15.25 4.62 11.91
N ARG A 73 16.05 4.29 12.95
CA ARG A 73 15.71 4.43 14.36
C ARG A 73 16.95 4.81 15.19
N GLU A 74 16.74 5.23 16.38
CA GLU A 74 17.77 5.36 17.41
C GLU A 74 18.22 3.98 17.93
N GLY A 75 19.45 3.88 18.38
CA GLY A 75 19.97 2.64 18.95
C GLY A 75 21.49 2.61 19.06
N ILE A 76 22.00 1.51 19.58
CA ILE A 76 23.44 1.23 19.70
C ILE A 76 23.83 0.30 18.55
N ILE A 77 24.96 0.56 17.90
CA ILE A 77 25.47 -0.30 16.82
C ILE A 77 26.03 -1.57 17.44
N ASN A 78 25.43 -2.70 17.07
CA ASN A 78 25.90 -4.01 17.50
C ASN A 78 27.04 -4.53 16.62
N ASN A 79 26.84 -4.58 15.30
CA ASN A 79 27.90 -5.00 14.36
C ASN A 79 27.86 -4.15 13.09
N VAL A 80 29.05 -3.92 12.53
CA VAL A 80 29.25 -3.35 11.19
C VAL A 80 29.83 -4.47 10.32
N LEU A 81 29.13 -4.79 9.23
CA LEU A 81 29.40 -5.97 8.39
C LEU A 81 30.11 -5.62 7.07
N VAL A 82 30.39 -4.35 6.84
CA VAL A 82 31.00 -3.86 5.59
C VAL A 82 32.18 -2.94 5.89
N ALA A 83 33.18 -2.93 4.99
CA ALA A 83 34.34 -2.06 5.06
C ALA A 83 34.25 -0.95 3.99
N GLU A 84 35.08 0.10 4.17
CA GLU A 84 35.23 1.16 3.16
C GLU A 84 35.77 0.58 1.83
N GLY A 85 35.17 0.98 0.73
CA GLY A 85 35.48 0.50 -0.61
C GLY A 85 34.88 -0.87 -0.96
N GLU A 86 34.24 -1.55 -0.01
CA GLU A 86 33.66 -2.86 -0.25
C GLU A 86 32.43 -2.75 -1.15
N MET A 87 32.26 -3.76 -2.02
CA MET A 87 31.08 -3.89 -2.87
C MET A 87 29.97 -4.61 -2.11
N VAL A 88 28.79 -3.99 -2.06
CA VAL A 88 27.57 -4.56 -1.43
C VAL A 88 26.50 -4.79 -2.48
N VAL A 89 25.71 -5.85 -2.28
CA VAL A 89 24.60 -6.21 -3.17
C VAL A 89 23.28 -5.69 -2.55
N LYS A 90 22.33 -5.32 -3.40
CA LYS A 90 20.98 -4.90 -2.95
C LYS A 90 20.39 -5.90 -1.97
N GLY A 91 19.94 -5.42 -0.80
CA GLY A 91 19.36 -6.23 0.28
C GLY A 91 20.39 -6.84 1.25
N GLN A 92 21.70 -6.69 0.98
CA GLN A 92 22.74 -7.13 1.90
C GLN A 92 22.71 -6.29 3.18
N VAL A 93 22.81 -6.94 4.33
CA VAL A 93 22.89 -6.25 5.63
C VAL A 93 24.24 -5.56 5.75
N ILE A 94 24.21 -4.25 5.99
CA ILE A 94 25.38 -3.37 6.13
C ILE A 94 25.82 -3.29 7.58
N LEU A 95 24.87 -3.04 8.47
CA LEU A 95 25.08 -2.98 9.90
C LEU A 95 23.83 -3.39 10.67
N THR A 96 24.01 -3.77 11.92
CA THR A 96 22.91 -4.13 12.82
C THR A 96 22.94 -3.26 14.06
N LEU A 97 21.76 -2.78 14.45
CA LEU A 97 21.55 -2.15 15.75
C LEU A 97 21.24 -3.21 16.81
N ASP A 98 21.52 -2.91 18.06
CA ASP A 98 21.13 -3.73 19.18
C ASP A 98 19.60 -3.83 19.27
N ASN A 99 19.10 -5.05 19.38
CA ASN A 99 17.68 -5.39 19.42
C ASN A 99 17.36 -6.49 20.45
N ASP A 100 18.23 -6.72 21.42
CA ASP A 100 18.06 -7.76 22.42
C ASP A 100 16.77 -7.56 23.25
N LEU A 101 16.46 -6.31 23.58
CA LEU A 101 15.25 -5.97 24.32
C LEU A 101 13.98 -6.25 23.50
N GLU A 102 14.00 -5.92 22.21
CA GLU A 102 12.91 -6.19 21.30
C GLU A 102 12.69 -7.70 21.10
N HIS A 103 13.75 -8.49 21.03
CA HIS A 103 13.64 -9.95 20.98
C HIS A 103 13.00 -10.53 22.24
N ILE A 104 13.40 -10.05 23.42
CA ILE A 104 12.79 -10.47 24.70
C ILE A 104 11.29 -10.10 24.74
N GLN A 105 10.93 -8.89 24.28
CA GLN A 105 9.54 -8.47 24.20
C GLN A 105 8.74 -9.30 23.20
N PHE A 106 9.30 -9.60 22.04
CA PHE A 106 8.70 -10.45 21.03
C PHE A 106 8.39 -11.86 21.55
N GLU A 107 9.35 -12.49 22.25
CA GLU A 107 9.13 -13.79 22.87
C GLU A 107 8.03 -13.76 23.94
N LYS A 108 8.04 -12.73 24.80
CA LYS A 108 6.98 -12.53 25.82
C LYS A 108 5.59 -12.37 25.18
N LEU A 109 5.49 -11.60 24.10
CA LEU A 109 4.22 -11.42 23.41
C LEU A 109 3.76 -12.71 22.72
N ASN A 110 4.67 -13.49 22.13
CA ASN A 110 4.35 -14.80 21.56
C ASN A 110 3.86 -15.80 22.62
N GLN A 111 4.47 -15.81 23.80
CA GLN A 111 3.97 -16.61 24.93
C GLN A 111 2.57 -16.17 25.34
N ARG A 112 2.31 -14.86 25.41
CA ARG A 112 0.97 -14.33 25.72
C ARG A 112 -0.05 -14.66 24.64
N LEU A 113 0.33 -14.62 23.38
CA LEU A 113 -0.51 -15.03 22.24
C LEU A 113 -0.93 -16.51 22.38
N ALA A 114 0.02 -17.39 22.64
CA ALA A 114 -0.24 -18.81 22.84
C ALA A 114 -1.19 -19.06 24.03
N GLU A 115 -0.99 -18.35 25.16
CA GLU A 115 -1.88 -18.42 26.32
C GLU A 115 -3.32 -18.01 25.95
N LEU A 116 -3.50 -16.90 25.22
CA LEU A 116 -4.83 -16.43 24.80
C LEU A 116 -5.50 -17.38 23.83
N GLN A 117 -4.74 -17.99 22.91
CA GLN A 117 -5.27 -19.00 21.98
C GLN A 117 -5.81 -20.23 22.73
N ILE A 118 -5.09 -20.70 23.76
CA ILE A 118 -5.53 -21.80 24.60
C ILE A 118 -6.80 -21.44 25.37
N LYS A 119 -6.88 -20.24 25.95
CA LYS A 119 -8.08 -19.74 26.65
C LYS A 119 -9.29 -19.63 25.73
N LEU A 120 -9.12 -19.11 24.52
CA LEU A 120 -10.18 -19.06 23.51
C LEU A 120 -10.68 -20.45 23.16
N TRP A 121 -9.78 -21.38 22.87
CA TRP A 121 -10.12 -22.77 22.62
C TRP A 121 -10.92 -23.39 23.78
N ALA A 122 -10.51 -23.16 25.04
CA ALA A 122 -11.22 -23.65 26.21
C ALA A 122 -12.64 -23.08 26.30
N SER A 123 -12.81 -21.80 26.03
CA SER A 123 -14.12 -21.14 25.98
C SER A 123 -15.01 -21.69 24.87
N ASP A 124 -14.46 -21.94 23.69
CA ASP A 124 -15.17 -22.58 22.57
C ASP A 124 -15.62 -24.03 22.92
N GLN A 125 -14.79 -24.79 23.64
CA GLN A 125 -15.15 -26.15 24.10
C GLN A 125 -16.29 -26.09 25.10
N ILE A 126 -16.29 -25.16 26.05
CA ILE A 126 -17.39 -25.02 27.02
C ILE A 126 -18.70 -24.68 26.30
N GLU A 127 -18.69 -23.72 25.37
CA GLU A 127 -19.87 -23.34 24.59
C GLU A 127 -20.39 -24.52 23.76
N LEU A 128 -19.52 -25.29 23.13
CA LEU A 128 -19.86 -26.45 22.30
C LEU A 128 -20.50 -27.57 23.14
N VAL A 129 -19.96 -27.88 24.32
CA VAL A 129 -20.50 -28.88 25.25
C VAL A 129 -21.88 -28.47 25.72
N VAL A 130 -22.08 -27.22 26.13
CA VAL A 130 -23.39 -26.74 26.64
C VAL A 130 -24.42 -26.61 25.53
N SER A 131 -24.02 -26.14 24.33
CA SER A 131 -24.93 -25.96 23.20
C SER A 131 -25.37 -27.26 22.57
N LYS A 132 -24.45 -28.21 22.37
CA LYS A 132 -24.69 -29.51 21.74
C LYS A 132 -24.96 -30.65 22.73
N GLN A 133 -25.03 -30.38 24.05
CA GLN A 133 -25.22 -31.35 25.10
C GLN A 133 -24.23 -32.52 25.03
N LEU A 134 -22.96 -32.23 24.72
CA LEU A 134 -21.89 -33.23 24.71
C LEU A 134 -21.49 -33.63 26.14
N LYS A 135 -21.03 -34.86 26.31
CA LYS A 135 -20.69 -35.39 27.66
C LYS A 135 -19.32 -34.94 28.17
N SER A 136 -18.44 -34.46 27.32
CA SER A 136 -17.06 -34.09 27.73
C SER A 136 -16.42 -33.10 26.77
N VAL A 137 -15.42 -32.38 27.28
CA VAL A 137 -14.53 -31.54 26.48
C VAL A 137 -13.71 -32.42 25.53
N ALA A 138 -13.60 -32.05 24.27
CA ALA A 138 -12.70 -32.75 23.35
C ALA A 138 -11.25 -32.47 23.80
N ILE A 139 -10.48 -33.56 24.03
CA ILE A 139 -9.05 -33.46 24.33
C ILE A 139 -8.33 -33.42 22.97
N PRO A 140 -7.54 -32.37 22.66
CA PRO A 140 -6.84 -32.33 21.40
C PRO A 140 -5.69 -33.31 21.30
N ASP A 141 -5.20 -33.48 20.06
CA ASP A 141 -4.17 -34.44 19.69
C ASP A 141 -2.86 -34.31 20.49
N SER A 142 -2.08 -35.40 20.45
CA SER A 142 -0.96 -35.75 21.33
C SER A 142 0.18 -34.70 21.45
N GLU A 143 0.32 -33.77 20.55
CA GLU A 143 1.37 -32.75 20.58
C GLU A 143 1.13 -31.65 21.65
N ASN A 144 -0.13 -31.30 21.89
CA ASN A 144 -0.52 -30.30 22.88
C ASN A 144 -0.60 -30.84 24.33
N LYS A 145 -0.54 -32.16 24.52
CA LYS A 145 -0.56 -32.79 25.87
C LYS A 145 0.66 -32.47 26.74
N LYS A 146 1.77 -32.01 26.14
CA LYS A 146 3.01 -31.68 26.87
C LYS A 146 3.05 -30.22 27.35
N ASN A 147 2.05 -29.42 27.03
CA ASN A 147 2.00 -28.03 27.44
C ASN A 147 1.20 -27.89 28.76
N ASP A 148 1.87 -27.60 29.86
CA ASP A 148 1.27 -27.49 31.20
C ASP A 148 0.13 -26.46 31.24
N LEU A 149 0.25 -25.36 30.50
CA LEU A 149 -0.78 -24.33 30.37
C LEU A 149 -2.07 -24.88 29.72
N TYR A 150 -1.89 -25.75 28.73
CA TYR A 150 -3.01 -26.36 28.06
C TYR A 150 -3.79 -27.28 29.01
N MET A 151 -3.07 -28.13 29.80
CA MET A 151 -3.68 -29.00 30.78
C MET A 151 -4.38 -28.21 31.89
N LEU A 152 -3.82 -27.09 32.31
CA LEU A 152 -4.46 -26.21 33.31
C LEU A 152 -5.81 -25.65 32.81
N GLU A 153 -5.87 -25.20 31.56
CA GLU A 153 -7.12 -24.68 30.97
C GLU A 153 -8.15 -25.78 30.72
N VAL A 154 -7.74 -26.99 30.37
CA VAL A 154 -8.64 -28.19 30.31
C VAL A 154 -9.26 -28.47 31.68
N VAL A 155 -8.48 -28.46 32.74
CA VAL A 155 -8.99 -28.67 34.12
C VAL A 155 -9.96 -27.53 34.48
N ARG A 156 -9.63 -26.30 34.17
CA ARG A 156 -10.50 -25.14 34.41
C ARG A 156 -11.83 -25.24 33.65
N ALA A 157 -11.80 -25.57 32.35
CA ALA A 157 -12.99 -25.79 31.55
C ALA A 157 -13.86 -26.92 32.09
N THR A 158 -13.23 -28.03 32.51
CA THR A 158 -13.93 -29.17 33.12
C THR A 158 -14.61 -28.80 34.44
N ASN A 159 -13.93 -28.06 35.32
CA ASN A 159 -14.51 -27.58 36.57
C ASN A 159 -15.69 -26.61 36.31
N THR A 160 -15.57 -25.70 35.33
CA THR A 160 -16.64 -24.79 34.95
C THR A 160 -17.88 -25.54 34.44
N LEU A 161 -17.67 -26.58 33.60
CA LEU A 161 -18.73 -27.44 33.11
C LEU A 161 -19.38 -28.26 34.21
N SER A 162 -18.57 -28.80 35.15
CA SER A 162 -19.10 -29.53 36.29
C SER A 162 -19.99 -28.67 37.18
N ALA A 163 -19.57 -27.44 37.44
CA ALA A 163 -20.40 -26.46 38.18
C ALA A 163 -21.74 -26.18 37.47
N TYR A 164 -21.68 -26.00 36.14
CA TYR A 164 -22.90 -25.83 35.32
C TYR A 164 -23.81 -27.03 35.37
N GLN A 165 -23.28 -28.25 35.29
CA GLN A 165 -24.05 -29.50 35.37
C GLN A 165 -24.74 -29.65 36.73
N ILE A 166 -24.01 -29.46 37.84
CA ILE A 166 -24.57 -29.55 39.19
C ILE A 166 -25.78 -28.63 39.35
N GLU A 167 -25.68 -27.36 38.92
CA GLU A 167 -26.78 -26.40 39.02
C GLU A 167 -27.95 -26.80 38.11
N THR A 168 -27.65 -27.25 36.89
CA THR A 168 -28.67 -27.74 35.95
C THR A 168 -29.44 -28.93 36.47
N ASP A 169 -28.74 -29.91 37.10
CA ASP A 169 -29.33 -31.09 37.72
C ASP A 169 -30.15 -30.71 38.94
N TYR A 170 -29.70 -29.77 39.76
CA TYR A 170 -30.49 -29.23 40.88
C TYR A 170 -31.82 -28.62 40.36
N LEU A 171 -31.75 -27.76 39.34
CA LEU A 171 -32.96 -27.17 38.76
C LEU A 171 -33.90 -28.21 38.12
N GLN A 172 -33.33 -29.28 37.52
CA GLN A 172 -34.12 -30.39 37.02
C GLN A 172 -34.84 -31.14 38.16
N ASN A 173 -34.11 -31.49 39.23
CA ASN A 173 -34.69 -32.18 40.39
C ASN A 173 -35.86 -31.37 40.99
N VAL A 174 -35.76 -30.02 41.06
CA VAL A 174 -36.86 -29.17 41.52
C VAL A 174 -38.09 -29.24 40.60
N ILE A 175 -37.88 -29.36 39.28
CA ILE A 175 -38.97 -29.58 38.31
C ILE A 175 -39.61 -30.94 38.50
N ASP A 176 -38.78 -31.99 38.65
CA ASP A 176 -39.23 -33.38 38.81
C ASP A 176 -40.04 -33.56 40.12
N MET A 177 -39.64 -32.86 41.21
CA MET A 177 -40.44 -32.81 42.45
C MET A 177 -41.81 -32.18 42.22
N THR A 178 -41.88 -31.09 41.47
CA THR A 178 -43.17 -30.44 41.16
C THR A 178 -44.01 -31.32 40.24
N ASP A 179 -43.39 -32.07 39.32
CA ASP A 179 -44.13 -33.06 38.52
C ASP A 179 -44.75 -34.19 39.37
N ALA A 180 -44.05 -34.65 40.39
CA ALA A 180 -44.59 -35.61 41.37
C ALA A 180 -45.77 -34.98 42.18
N GLU A 181 -45.69 -33.69 42.56
CA GLU A 181 -46.78 -32.98 43.19
C GLU A 181 -48.01 -32.85 42.27
N ILE A 182 -47.82 -32.55 40.99
CA ILE A 182 -48.86 -32.50 39.96
C ILE A 182 -49.55 -33.85 39.81
N GLU A 183 -48.83 -34.94 39.74
CA GLU A 183 -49.39 -36.25 39.58
C GLU A 183 -50.20 -36.67 40.83
N ARG A 184 -49.70 -36.36 42.04
CA ARG A 184 -50.46 -36.55 43.28
C ARG A 184 -51.77 -35.75 43.27
N SER A 185 -51.73 -34.50 42.87
CA SER A 185 -52.93 -33.64 42.78
C SER A 185 -53.94 -34.21 41.78
N ARG A 186 -53.50 -34.74 40.64
CA ARG A 186 -54.36 -35.41 39.66
C ARG A 186 -55.07 -36.62 40.25
N GLN A 187 -54.35 -37.46 41.00
CA GLN A 187 -54.97 -38.61 41.68
C GLN A 187 -55.98 -38.18 42.74
N ASN A 188 -55.69 -37.09 43.49
CA ASN A 188 -56.61 -36.54 44.45
C ASN A 188 -57.92 -36.02 43.77
N ILE A 189 -57.79 -35.38 42.61
CA ILE A 189 -58.96 -34.90 41.82
C ILE A 189 -59.81 -36.07 41.37
N ILE A 190 -59.22 -37.22 40.96
CA ILE A 190 -59.94 -38.44 40.60
C ILE A 190 -60.74 -38.93 41.82
N ASN A 191 -60.07 -39.09 42.96
CA ASN A 191 -60.70 -39.54 44.19
C ASN A 191 -61.82 -38.62 44.66
N LEU A 192 -61.61 -37.30 44.66
CA LEU A 192 -62.64 -36.28 45.04
C LEU A 192 -63.76 -36.24 44.05
N SER A 193 -63.58 -36.54 42.79
CA SER A 193 -64.66 -36.64 41.80
C SER A 193 -65.59 -37.83 42.04
N GLU A 194 -65.00 -38.97 42.49
CA GLU A 194 -65.77 -40.15 42.88
C GLU A 194 -66.60 -39.89 44.15
N ILE A 195 -65.95 -39.20 45.14
CA ILE A 195 -66.65 -38.82 46.38
C ILE A 195 -67.81 -37.84 46.08
N LEU A 196 -67.60 -36.87 45.18
CA LEU A 196 -68.65 -35.95 44.74
C LEU A 196 -69.83 -36.70 44.04
N ALA A 197 -69.46 -37.66 43.15
CA ALA A 197 -70.50 -38.48 42.50
C ALA A 197 -71.36 -39.26 43.52
N SER A 198 -70.69 -39.92 44.47
CA SER A 198 -71.36 -40.67 45.53
C SER A 198 -72.19 -39.81 46.45
N SER A 199 -71.72 -38.63 46.84
CA SER A 199 -72.48 -37.66 47.66
C SER A 199 -73.71 -37.08 46.89
N GLY A 200 -73.54 -36.87 45.56
CA GLY A 200 -74.60 -36.46 44.67
C GLY A 200 -75.72 -37.52 44.51
N GLU A 201 -75.30 -38.80 44.44
CA GLU A 201 -76.32 -39.90 44.45
C GLU A 201 -77.05 -39.98 45.79
N LEU A 202 -76.32 -39.83 46.89
CA LEU A 202 -76.91 -39.82 48.23
C LEU A 202 -77.97 -38.66 48.36
N GLU A 203 -77.60 -37.47 47.92
CA GLU A 203 -78.55 -36.33 47.92
C GLU A 203 -79.82 -36.62 47.08
N LYS A 204 -79.65 -37.19 45.89
CA LYS A 204 -80.80 -37.57 45.02
C LYS A 204 -81.63 -38.63 45.68
N MET A 205 -81.06 -39.61 46.34
CA MET A 205 -81.81 -40.63 47.10
C MET A 205 -82.54 -40.03 48.31
N THR A 206 -81.87 -39.22 49.12
CA THR A 206 -82.42 -38.57 50.28
C THR A 206 -83.52 -37.62 49.90
N LYS A 207 -83.43 -36.86 48.79
CA LYS A 207 -84.45 -36.00 48.24
C LYS A 207 -85.71 -36.78 47.85
N LYS A 208 -85.58 -37.96 47.15
CA LYS A 208 -86.70 -38.82 46.80
C LYS A 208 -87.43 -39.38 48.04
N LEU A 209 -86.71 -39.70 49.11
CA LEU A 209 -87.30 -40.14 50.38
C LEU A 209 -88.00 -38.98 51.11
N TYR A 210 -87.41 -37.81 51.12
CA TYR A 210 -88.01 -36.62 51.68
C TYR A 210 -89.31 -36.26 50.94
N ASP A 211 -89.35 -36.26 49.61
CA ASP A 211 -90.56 -36.05 48.82
C ASP A 211 -91.70 -37.03 49.14
N ARG A 212 -91.36 -38.22 49.70
CA ARG A 212 -92.22 -39.26 50.18
C ARG A 212 -92.58 -39.17 51.69
N ASN A 213 -92.08 -38.12 52.39
CA ASN A 213 -92.19 -37.93 53.83
C ASN A 213 -91.52 -39.02 54.67
N LEU A 214 -90.48 -39.72 54.16
CA LEU A 214 -89.85 -40.86 54.87
C LEU A 214 -88.58 -40.42 55.64
N VAL A 215 -88.03 -39.23 55.44
CA VAL A 215 -86.88 -38.67 56.14
C VAL A 215 -87.15 -37.23 56.52
N SER A 216 -86.35 -36.69 57.48
CA SER A 216 -86.50 -35.32 57.97
C SER A 216 -85.84 -34.29 57.04
N ARG A 217 -86.24 -33.03 57.15
CA ARG A 217 -85.67 -31.89 56.44
C ARG A 217 -84.16 -31.72 56.84
N VAL A 218 -83.80 -32.07 58.05
CA VAL A 218 -82.43 -32.00 58.55
C VAL A 218 -81.59 -33.03 57.82
N ASP A 219 -82.03 -34.23 57.55
CA ASP A 219 -81.32 -35.27 56.81
C ASP A 219 -81.09 -34.83 55.35
N LEU A 220 -82.08 -34.22 54.71
CA LEU A 220 -81.94 -33.68 53.36
C LEU A 220 -80.87 -32.55 53.32
N LEU A 221 -80.97 -31.58 54.26
CA LEU A 221 -79.94 -30.51 54.34
C LEU A 221 -78.54 -31.05 54.61
N GLY A 222 -78.39 -32.11 55.48
CA GLY A 222 -77.14 -32.78 55.72
C GLY A 222 -76.55 -33.46 54.47
N SER A 223 -77.41 -34.00 53.57
CA SER A 223 -76.93 -34.58 52.30
C SER A 223 -76.48 -33.51 51.26
N ILE A 224 -77.20 -32.40 51.19
CA ILE A 224 -76.83 -31.26 50.37
C ILE A 224 -75.53 -30.68 50.86
N ASP A 225 -75.34 -30.50 52.14
CA ASP A 225 -74.15 -29.97 52.77
C ASP A 225 -72.90 -30.83 52.42
N LYS A 226 -73.03 -32.17 52.54
CA LYS A 226 -72.00 -33.10 52.15
C LYS A 226 -71.60 -32.94 50.67
N ARG A 227 -72.52 -32.86 49.75
CA ARG A 227 -72.23 -32.64 48.35
C ARG A 227 -71.55 -31.31 48.11
N VAL A 228 -72.02 -30.19 48.72
CA VAL A 228 -71.44 -28.85 48.58
C VAL A 228 -70.00 -28.83 49.11
N VAL A 229 -69.75 -29.50 50.25
CA VAL A 229 -68.39 -29.61 50.79
C VAL A 229 -67.50 -30.41 49.82
N SER A 230 -67.91 -31.57 49.31
CA SER A 230 -67.15 -32.34 48.35
C SER A 230 -66.92 -31.59 47.03
N GLU A 231 -67.93 -30.81 46.58
CA GLU A 231 -67.79 -29.95 45.38
C GLU A 231 -66.72 -28.86 45.61
N LYS A 232 -66.71 -28.21 46.77
CA LYS A 232 -65.75 -27.22 47.18
C LYS A 232 -64.35 -27.82 47.21
N GLU A 233 -64.16 -28.97 47.91
CA GLU A 233 -62.82 -29.65 47.98
C GLU A 233 -62.28 -30.00 46.58
N LEU A 234 -63.14 -30.52 45.68
CA LEU A 234 -62.71 -30.77 44.30
C LEU A 234 -62.32 -29.49 43.55
N ASN A 235 -63.05 -28.39 43.73
CA ASN A 235 -62.70 -27.11 43.08
C ASN A 235 -61.38 -26.55 43.65
N ASP A 236 -61.16 -26.63 44.96
CA ASP A 236 -59.94 -26.21 45.63
C ASP A 236 -58.72 -27.00 45.09
N GLU A 237 -58.87 -28.35 44.94
CA GLU A 237 -57.78 -29.19 44.39
C GLU A 237 -57.55 -28.94 42.90
N LYS A 238 -58.57 -28.64 42.09
CA LYS A 238 -58.42 -28.17 40.72
C LYS A 238 -57.64 -26.85 40.63
N ALA A 239 -57.95 -25.89 41.51
CA ALA A 239 -57.21 -24.63 41.61
C ALA A 239 -55.76 -24.87 42.00
N ASN A 240 -55.51 -25.81 42.94
CA ASN A 240 -54.15 -26.24 43.34
C ASN A 240 -53.38 -26.80 42.13
N LEU A 241 -54.00 -27.69 41.34
CA LEU A 241 -53.39 -28.22 40.13
C LEU A 241 -52.99 -27.13 39.12
N VAL A 242 -53.80 -26.11 38.89
CA VAL A 242 -53.47 -24.97 38.04
C VAL A 242 -52.26 -24.19 38.61
N PHE A 243 -52.25 -23.96 39.93
CA PHE A 243 -51.11 -23.33 40.59
C PHE A 243 -49.83 -24.11 40.42
N LEU A 244 -49.82 -25.45 40.57
CA LEU A 244 -48.67 -26.31 40.39
C LEU A 244 -48.16 -26.29 38.93
N HIS A 245 -49.04 -26.23 37.93
CA HIS A 245 -48.63 -26.06 36.53
C HIS A 245 -47.94 -24.72 36.29
N GLU A 246 -48.45 -23.60 36.82
CA GLU A 246 -47.78 -22.32 36.70
C GLU A 246 -46.43 -22.28 37.46
N LYS A 247 -46.36 -22.92 38.66
CA LYS A 247 -45.10 -23.13 39.40
C LYS A 247 -44.09 -23.91 38.57
N LYS A 248 -44.46 -25.03 37.95
CA LYS A 248 -43.59 -25.81 37.05
C LYS A 248 -43.10 -24.98 35.88
N LYS A 249 -43.99 -24.24 35.21
CA LYS A 249 -43.65 -23.38 34.08
C LYS A 249 -42.61 -22.31 34.50
N ALA A 250 -42.76 -21.69 35.66
CA ALA A 250 -41.78 -20.75 36.20
C ALA A 250 -40.40 -21.40 36.45
N GLN A 251 -40.39 -22.63 37.00
CA GLN A 251 -39.13 -23.41 37.23
C GLN A 251 -38.44 -23.75 35.91
N VAL A 252 -39.15 -24.21 34.90
CA VAL A 252 -38.63 -24.48 33.55
C VAL A 252 -38.04 -23.20 32.95
N ASN A 253 -38.73 -22.07 33.03
CA ASN A 253 -38.22 -20.78 32.57
C ASN A 253 -36.95 -20.37 33.32
N ASN A 254 -36.88 -20.64 34.64
CA ASN A 254 -35.65 -20.35 35.42
C ASN A 254 -34.46 -21.21 34.95
N LYS A 255 -34.69 -22.50 34.64
CA LYS A 255 -33.65 -23.37 34.07
C LYS A 255 -33.17 -22.88 32.70
N ILE A 256 -34.07 -22.45 31.82
CA ILE A 256 -33.75 -21.85 30.52
C ILE A 256 -32.94 -20.56 30.71
N LYS A 257 -33.37 -19.65 31.57
CA LYS A 257 -32.66 -18.40 31.87
C LYS A 257 -31.28 -18.63 32.46
N PHE A 258 -31.13 -19.66 33.28
CA PHE A 258 -29.80 -20.01 33.80
C PHE A 258 -28.86 -20.43 32.68
N LYS A 259 -29.29 -21.33 31.77
CA LYS A 259 -28.52 -21.73 30.59
C LYS A 259 -28.12 -20.53 29.73
N GLU A 260 -29.09 -19.64 29.42
CA GLU A 260 -28.84 -18.45 28.61
C GLU A 260 -27.84 -17.49 29.25
N LYS A 261 -27.98 -17.22 30.56
CA LYS A 261 -27.02 -16.41 31.30
C LYS A 261 -25.61 -17.01 31.31
N PHE A 262 -25.51 -18.34 31.47
CA PHE A 262 -24.23 -19.02 31.45
C PHE A 262 -23.55 -18.88 30.07
N LEU A 263 -24.29 -19.15 28.97
CA LEU A 263 -23.78 -18.99 27.62
C LEU A 263 -23.40 -17.55 27.32
N LEU A 264 -24.18 -16.58 27.78
CA LEU A 264 -23.84 -15.16 27.63
C LEU A 264 -22.52 -14.83 28.33
N SER A 265 -22.32 -15.27 29.57
CA SER A 265 -21.06 -15.03 30.30
C SER A 265 -19.85 -15.65 29.61
N ILE A 266 -19.98 -16.85 29.01
CA ILE A 266 -18.92 -17.48 28.22
C ILE A 266 -18.63 -16.68 26.95
N SER A 267 -19.70 -16.25 26.26
CA SER A 267 -19.56 -15.42 25.05
C SER A 267 -18.88 -14.07 25.32
N GLU A 268 -19.25 -13.37 26.39
CA GLU A 268 -18.61 -12.13 26.81
C GLU A 268 -17.13 -12.34 27.14
N SER A 269 -16.80 -13.38 27.89
CA SER A 269 -15.40 -13.76 28.17
C SER A 269 -14.61 -14.02 26.89
N ARG A 270 -15.21 -14.76 25.94
CA ARG A 270 -14.61 -15.06 24.64
C ARG A 270 -14.34 -13.80 23.81
N ILE A 271 -15.32 -12.88 23.75
CA ILE A 271 -15.15 -11.59 23.05
C ILE A 271 -13.99 -10.80 23.68
N GLY A 272 -13.91 -10.75 24.99
CA GLY A 272 -12.80 -10.09 25.69
C GLY A 272 -11.44 -10.70 25.34
N GLN A 273 -11.34 -12.04 25.38
CA GLN A 273 -10.12 -12.77 25.01
C GLN A 273 -9.75 -12.57 23.54
N PHE A 274 -10.72 -12.55 22.63
CA PHE A 274 -10.50 -12.31 21.20
C PHE A 274 -9.98 -10.90 20.94
N ASN A 275 -10.53 -9.89 21.61
CA ASN A 275 -10.06 -8.52 21.48
C ASN A 275 -8.61 -8.36 22.01
N GLU A 276 -8.30 -8.99 23.13
CA GLU A 276 -6.95 -9.01 23.70
C GLU A 276 -5.97 -9.73 22.76
N LEU A 277 -6.37 -10.85 22.16
CA LEU A 277 -5.58 -11.59 21.18
C LEU A 277 -5.23 -10.73 19.97
N ASN A 278 -6.22 -10.00 19.42
CA ASN A 278 -5.97 -9.10 18.29
C ASN A 278 -5.03 -7.94 18.67
N LYS A 279 -5.16 -7.41 19.88
CA LYS A 279 -4.24 -6.39 20.38
C LYS A 279 -2.82 -6.92 20.46
N VAL A 280 -2.61 -8.10 21.04
CA VAL A 280 -1.29 -8.74 21.14
C VAL A 280 -0.71 -9.03 19.76
N LYS A 281 -1.52 -9.45 18.77
CA LYS A 281 -1.05 -9.63 17.38
C LYS A 281 -0.52 -8.34 16.78
N LEU A 282 -1.21 -7.23 16.97
CA LEU A 282 -0.75 -5.92 16.49
C LEU A 282 0.54 -5.47 17.19
N GLU A 283 0.68 -5.76 18.48
CA GLU A 283 1.91 -5.47 19.24
C GLU A 283 3.09 -6.32 18.71
N ILE A 284 2.85 -7.59 18.37
CA ILE A 284 3.85 -8.47 17.75
C ILE A 284 4.30 -7.90 16.40
N GLU A 285 3.36 -7.52 15.53
CA GLU A 285 3.68 -6.93 14.23
C GLU A 285 4.51 -5.64 14.37
N ALA A 286 4.19 -4.78 15.34
CA ALA A 286 4.95 -3.58 15.61
C ALA A 286 6.38 -3.87 16.07
N ILE A 287 6.58 -4.87 16.95
CA ILE A 287 7.91 -5.27 17.40
C ILE A 287 8.71 -5.94 16.27
N GLU A 288 8.08 -6.81 15.47
CA GLU A 288 8.72 -7.42 14.28
C GLU A 288 9.25 -6.35 13.33
N LYS A 289 8.44 -5.32 13.07
CA LYS A 289 8.88 -4.19 12.25
C LYS A 289 10.04 -3.43 12.88
N THR A 290 10.06 -3.28 14.19
CA THR A 290 11.17 -2.64 14.91
C THR A 290 12.45 -3.47 14.82
N ILE A 291 12.34 -4.80 14.93
CA ILE A 291 13.47 -5.74 14.76
C ILE A 291 13.97 -5.69 13.30
N GLU A 292 13.07 -5.67 12.30
CA GLU A 292 13.46 -5.51 10.89
C GLU A 292 14.24 -4.21 10.66
N LEU A 293 13.78 -3.10 11.22
CA LEU A 293 14.44 -1.80 11.13
C LEU A 293 15.79 -1.75 11.89
N SER A 294 16.10 -2.75 12.71
CA SER A 294 17.42 -2.85 13.35
C SER A 294 18.48 -3.41 12.39
N GLN A 295 18.09 -4.02 11.27
CA GLN A 295 18.97 -4.49 10.21
C GLN A 295 18.97 -3.47 9.08
N ILE A 296 20.05 -2.73 8.94
CA ILE A 296 20.19 -1.74 7.88
C ILE A 296 20.79 -2.41 6.65
N THR A 297 20.03 -2.39 5.55
CA THR A 297 20.37 -3.08 4.30
C THR A 297 20.71 -2.10 3.18
N ALA A 298 21.50 -2.57 2.20
CA ALA A 298 21.80 -1.81 1.00
C ALA A 298 20.57 -1.66 0.09
N PRO A 299 20.13 -0.43 -0.27
CA PRO A 299 18.98 -0.21 -1.15
C PRO A 299 19.26 -0.59 -2.61
N PHE A 300 20.52 -0.61 -3.04
CA PHE A 300 20.99 -1.00 -4.36
C PHE A 300 22.41 -1.59 -4.28
N THR A 301 22.85 -2.24 -5.35
CA THR A 301 24.22 -2.76 -5.48
C THR A 301 25.18 -1.60 -5.73
N GLY A 302 26.21 -1.47 -4.88
CA GLY A 302 27.13 -0.34 -4.95
C GLY A 302 28.40 -0.55 -4.14
N HIS A 303 29.29 0.43 -4.18
CA HIS A 303 30.48 0.50 -3.34
C HIS A 303 30.23 1.44 -2.16
N VAL A 304 30.72 1.04 -0.99
CA VAL A 304 30.75 1.89 0.19
C VAL A 304 31.80 2.98 -0.02
N ILE A 305 31.34 4.25 -0.09
CA ILE A 305 32.28 5.37 -0.20
C ILE A 305 32.87 5.68 1.18
N THR A 306 34.09 6.18 1.15
CA THR A 306 34.83 6.66 2.32
C THR A 306 34.03 7.73 3.06
N GLY A 307 33.52 7.40 4.21
CA GLY A 307 32.82 8.28 5.13
C GLY A 307 33.06 7.78 6.55
N LYS A 308 32.55 8.45 7.55
CA LYS A 308 32.60 7.93 8.92
C LYS A 308 31.71 6.70 9.03
N ILE A 309 32.25 5.51 8.71
CA ILE A 309 31.59 4.27 9.10
C ILE A 309 31.56 4.25 10.64
N PRO A 310 30.37 4.17 11.26
CA PRO A 310 30.28 4.14 12.71
C PRO A 310 30.91 2.86 13.25
N ASN A 311 31.39 2.91 14.48
CA ASN A 311 32.00 1.76 15.14
C ASN A 311 30.97 0.97 15.96
N ARG A 312 31.30 -0.28 16.27
CA ARG A 312 30.53 -1.07 17.22
C ARG A 312 30.48 -0.37 18.57
N GLY A 313 29.29 -0.24 19.14
CA GLY A 313 29.05 0.44 20.41
C GLY A 313 28.72 1.94 20.28
N ASP A 314 28.83 2.51 19.08
CA ASP A 314 28.42 3.90 18.86
C ASP A 314 26.89 4.03 19.02
N VAL A 315 26.46 5.14 19.61
CA VAL A 315 25.04 5.49 19.74
C VAL A 315 24.66 6.34 18.53
N VAL A 316 23.57 5.96 17.88
CA VAL A 316 23.03 6.68 16.73
C VAL A 316 21.59 7.11 16.99
N ASP A 317 21.28 8.33 16.60
CA ASP A 317 19.91 8.86 16.62
C ASP A 317 19.19 8.51 15.31
N LYS A 318 17.87 8.65 15.33
CA LYS A 318 17.07 8.52 14.12
C LYS A 318 17.50 9.54 13.07
N TYR A 319 17.68 9.09 11.82
CA TYR A 319 18.18 9.88 10.68
C TYR A 319 19.65 10.30 10.74
N THR A 320 20.43 9.74 11.65
CA THR A 320 21.89 9.93 11.63
C THR A 320 22.49 9.31 10.37
N PRO A 321 23.34 10.05 9.61
CA PRO A 321 24.07 9.50 8.47
C PRO A 321 25.02 8.39 8.92
N LEU A 322 24.94 7.21 8.31
CA LEU A 322 25.72 6.04 8.67
C LEU A 322 26.86 5.80 7.69
N LEU A 323 26.54 5.78 6.40
CA LEU A 323 27.51 5.60 5.31
C LEU A 323 26.91 6.09 3.99
N GLU A 324 27.76 6.22 2.99
CA GLU A 324 27.37 6.62 1.64
C GLU A 324 27.66 5.48 0.65
N LEU A 325 26.68 5.15 -0.19
CA LEU A 325 26.78 4.12 -1.23
C LEU A 325 26.80 4.74 -2.61
N ALA A 326 27.82 4.38 -3.41
CA ALA A 326 27.88 4.69 -4.84
C ALA A 326 27.43 3.48 -5.66
N PRO A 327 26.53 3.62 -6.61
CA PRO A 327 26.08 2.51 -7.46
C PRO A 327 27.24 2.01 -8.37
N VAL A 328 27.34 0.68 -8.56
CA VAL A 328 28.36 0.05 -9.43
C VAL A 328 28.06 0.26 -10.91
N GLU A 329 26.81 0.10 -11.28
CA GLU A 329 26.31 0.29 -12.64
C GLU A 329 25.33 1.46 -12.63
N SER A 330 25.83 2.64 -12.84
CA SER A 330 24.96 3.75 -13.19
C SER A 330 25.05 3.96 -14.69
N ASP A 331 23.93 3.81 -15.38
CA ASP A 331 23.81 4.36 -16.72
C ASP A 331 24.34 5.80 -16.70
N ILE A 332 25.12 6.13 -17.69
CA ILE A 332 25.64 7.48 -17.85
C ILE A 332 24.67 8.24 -18.72
N GLU A 333 24.32 9.44 -18.30
CA GLU A 333 23.56 10.38 -19.10
C GLU A 333 24.34 11.69 -19.22
N MET A 334 24.08 12.47 -20.28
CA MET A 334 24.71 13.77 -20.42
C MET A 334 23.76 14.87 -19.96
N VAL A 335 24.21 15.71 -19.04
CA VAL A 335 23.51 16.92 -18.67
C VAL A 335 24.14 18.10 -19.38
N ALA A 336 23.38 18.70 -20.30
CA ALA A 336 23.83 19.81 -21.13
C ALA A 336 23.02 21.07 -20.84
N LEU A 337 23.60 22.23 -21.16
CA LEU A 337 23.01 23.54 -20.89
C LEU A 337 22.53 24.18 -22.20
N LEU A 338 21.23 24.18 -22.43
CA LEU A 338 20.59 24.75 -23.60
C LEU A 338 20.37 26.25 -23.40
N ARG A 339 20.80 27.08 -24.37
CA ARG A 339 20.56 28.54 -24.34
C ARG A 339 19.09 28.85 -24.58
N ASN A 340 18.62 29.95 -24.00
CA ASN A 340 17.22 30.38 -24.11
C ASN A 340 16.76 30.54 -25.58
N LYS A 341 17.62 31.04 -26.49
CA LYS A 341 17.30 31.21 -27.92
C LYS A 341 16.94 29.91 -28.65
N ASP A 342 17.48 28.78 -28.18
CA ASP A 342 17.31 27.49 -28.85
C ASP A 342 16.20 26.64 -28.15
N ARG A 343 15.69 27.11 -26.99
CA ARG A 343 14.70 26.39 -26.17
C ARG A 343 13.40 26.02 -26.91
N GLY A 344 12.94 26.97 -27.76
CA GLY A 344 11.68 26.77 -28.51
C GLY A 344 11.76 25.74 -29.63
N HIS A 345 12.97 25.23 -29.94
CA HIS A 345 13.19 24.27 -31.01
C HIS A 345 13.58 22.87 -30.52
N VAL A 346 13.88 22.71 -29.24
CA VAL A 346 14.31 21.44 -28.66
C VAL A 346 13.16 20.78 -27.92
N GLU A 347 12.85 19.54 -28.32
CA GLU A 347 11.80 18.71 -27.75
C GLU A 347 12.36 17.36 -27.31
N GLU A 348 11.63 16.67 -26.44
CA GLU A 348 11.96 15.32 -25.98
C GLU A 348 11.87 14.32 -27.14
N GLY A 349 12.80 13.35 -27.18
CA GLY A 349 12.91 12.36 -28.25
C GLY A 349 13.74 12.78 -29.45
N MET A 350 14.22 14.02 -29.53
CA MET A 350 15.08 14.46 -30.64
C MET A 350 16.43 13.76 -30.63
N PRO A 351 16.96 13.32 -31.79
CA PRO A 351 18.26 12.68 -31.88
C PRO A 351 19.41 13.65 -31.63
N VAL A 352 20.42 13.15 -30.93
CA VAL A 352 21.58 13.94 -30.50
C VAL A 352 22.86 13.24 -30.89
N THR A 353 23.81 14.00 -31.43
CA THR A 353 25.18 13.54 -31.69
C THR A 353 26.10 14.18 -30.68
N ILE A 354 26.84 13.35 -29.93
CA ILE A 354 27.71 13.82 -28.82
C ILE A 354 29.16 13.63 -29.16
N LYS A 355 29.95 14.68 -28.97
CA LYS A 355 31.39 14.74 -29.15
C LYS A 355 32.04 15.01 -27.81
N LEU A 356 32.76 14.03 -27.28
CA LEU A 356 33.45 14.14 -25.98
C LEU A 356 34.81 14.81 -26.14
N ASP A 357 35.14 15.69 -25.21
CA ASP A 357 36.46 16.38 -25.22
C ASP A 357 37.62 15.43 -24.94
N GLY A 358 37.36 14.39 -24.09
CA GLY A 358 38.36 13.37 -23.73
C GLY A 358 38.68 12.39 -24.84
N TYR A 359 37.79 12.24 -25.84
CA TYR A 359 37.97 11.32 -26.97
C TYR A 359 37.82 12.08 -28.29
N SER A 360 38.92 12.24 -29.03
CA SER A 360 38.87 12.93 -30.33
C SER A 360 37.83 12.25 -31.25
N TYR A 361 36.78 12.98 -31.66
CA TYR A 361 35.71 12.47 -32.51
C TYR A 361 36.18 12.01 -33.89
N ILE A 362 37.34 12.54 -34.39
CA ILE A 362 37.96 12.12 -35.63
C ILE A 362 38.49 10.69 -35.52
N LYS A 363 39.00 10.31 -34.34
CA LYS A 363 39.63 9.01 -34.11
C LYS A 363 38.63 8.00 -33.50
N TYR A 364 37.85 8.39 -32.53
CA TYR A 364 37.00 7.51 -31.77
C TYR A 364 35.51 7.54 -32.21
N GLY A 365 35.17 8.47 -33.14
CA GLY A 365 33.80 8.65 -33.59
C GLY A 365 32.98 9.52 -32.67
N VAL A 366 31.67 9.42 -32.80
CA VAL A 366 30.68 10.19 -32.01
C VAL A 366 29.77 9.23 -31.27
N LEU A 367 29.22 9.69 -30.15
CA LEU A 367 28.16 8.95 -29.47
C LEU A 367 26.80 9.44 -29.98
N GLU A 368 25.90 8.50 -30.14
CA GLU A 368 24.50 8.79 -30.46
C GLU A 368 23.66 8.70 -29.20
N GLY A 369 22.55 9.44 -29.18
CA GLY A 369 21.63 9.46 -28.09
C GLY A 369 20.37 10.26 -28.43
N SER A 370 19.51 10.44 -27.46
CA SER A 370 18.27 11.19 -27.60
C SER A 370 18.01 12.12 -26.44
N VAL A 371 17.28 13.20 -26.69
CA VAL A 371 16.84 14.12 -25.64
C VAL A 371 15.79 13.42 -24.78
N LYS A 372 16.12 13.15 -23.51
CA LYS A 372 15.23 12.49 -22.54
C LYS A 372 14.32 13.50 -21.86
N LEU A 373 14.86 14.63 -21.45
CA LEU A 373 14.13 15.65 -20.69
C LEU A 373 14.69 17.05 -20.98
N VAL A 374 13.82 18.02 -21.18
CA VAL A 374 14.18 19.43 -21.23
C VAL A 374 13.56 20.14 -20.03
N ALA A 375 14.37 20.70 -19.16
CA ALA A 375 13.87 21.41 -17.97
C ALA A 375 12.89 22.53 -18.36
N LYS A 376 11.79 22.62 -17.63
CA LYS A 376 10.77 23.67 -17.82
C LYS A 376 11.21 25.00 -17.24
N ASN A 377 12.09 24.99 -16.24
CA ASN A 377 12.57 26.18 -15.56
C ASN A 377 14.00 26.51 -15.98
N ALA A 378 14.22 27.76 -16.35
CA ALA A 378 15.55 28.26 -16.60
C ALA A 378 16.36 28.39 -15.30
N ARG A 379 17.67 28.18 -15.40
CA ARG A 379 18.64 28.48 -14.34
C ARG A 379 19.54 29.61 -14.77
N ASN A 380 19.90 30.49 -13.84
CA ASN A 380 20.88 31.50 -14.11
C ASN A 380 22.28 30.87 -14.17
N TYR A 381 23.02 31.16 -15.23
CA TYR A 381 24.39 30.68 -15.44
C TYR A 381 25.37 31.83 -15.32
N ASN A 382 26.16 31.88 -14.25
CA ASN A 382 27.18 32.89 -13.95
C ASN A 382 26.68 34.35 -14.05
N ASP A 383 25.43 34.60 -13.60
CA ASP A 383 24.76 35.89 -13.63
C ASP A 383 24.72 36.59 -15.01
N SER A 384 25.01 35.86 -16.09
CA SER A 384 25.13 36.44 -17.44
C SER A 384 23.98 36.10 -18.37
N TYR A 385 23.45 34.86 -18.29
CA TYR A 385 22.35 34.41 -19.14
C TYR A 385 21.61 33.20 -18.56
N PHE A 386 20.37 33.03 -19.02
CA PHE A 386 19.54 31.93 -18.62
C PHE A 386 19.76 30.70 -19.50
N VAL A 387 19.88 29.52 -18.87
CA VAL A 387 20.03 28.24 -19.55
C VAL A 387 18.99 27.24 -19.04
N TYR A 388 18.62 26.33 -19.90
CA TYR A 388 17.73 25.22 -19.57
C TYR A 388 18.57 23.93 -19.51
N PRO A 389 18.62 23.24 -18.36
CA PRO A 389 19.22 21.92 -18.31
C PRO A 389 18.48 20.94 -19.23
N VAL A 390 19.23 20.23 -20.06
CA VAL A 390 18.74 19.16 -20.93
C VAL A 390 19.44 17.88 -20.52
N VAL A 391 18.67 16.83 -20.29
CA VAL A 391 19.16 15.49 -20.00
C VAL A 391 19.10 14.69 -21.30
N ILE A 392 20.24 14.16 -21.71
CA ILE A 392 20.39 13.37 -22.93
C ILE A 392 20.73 11.94 -22.52
N GLU A 393 19.94 11.00 -22.97
CA GLU A 393 20.15 9.56 -22.78
C GLU A 393 21.08 9.04 -23.90
N LEU A 394 22.10 8.30 -23.51
CA LEU A 394 23.11 7.76 -24.44
C LEU A 394 22.65 6.38 -24.90
N ASP A 395 22.87 6.07 -26.17
CA ASP A 395 22.58 4.73 -26.72
C ASP A 395 23.63 3.69 -26.29
N SER A 396 24.81 4.13 -25.86
CA SER A 396 25.89 3.26 -25.40
C SER A 396 26.67 3.91 -24.24
N ASN A 397 27.04 3.11 -23.26
CA ASN A 397 27.89 3.52 -22.12
C ASN A 397 29.40 3.37 -22.38
N GLN A 398 29.78 3.07 -23.64
CA GLN A 398 31.19 2.87 -24.03
C GLN A 398 31.39 3.28 -25.48
N MET A 399 32.61 3.73 -25.78
CA MET A 399 33.04 3.99 -27.14
C MET A 399 33.79 2.79 -27.70
N LEU A 400 33.56 2.46 -28.98
CA LEU A 400 34.23 1.38 -29.68
C LEU A 400 35.28 1.96 -30.64
N TYR A 401 36.55 1.60 -30.47
CA TYR A 401 37.57 1.99 -31.39
C TYR A 401 38.59 0.84 -31.58
N ASP A 402 38.81 0.46 -32.81
CA ASP A 402 39.76 -0.63 -33.22
C ASP A 402 39.51 -1.97 -32.48
N GLY A 403 38.21 -2.30 -32.25
CA GLY A 403 37.84 -3.52 -31.55
C GLY A 403 37.99 -3.47 -30.01
N GLN A 404 38.47 -2.35 -29.46
CA GLN A 404 38.57 -2.13 -28.02
C GLN A 404 37.41 -1.24 -27.50
N GLN A 405 36.92 -1.57 -26.31
CA GLN A 405 35.88 -0.83 -25.64
C GLN A 405 36.48 0.17 -24.65
N TYR A 406 36.13 1.42 -24.78
CA TYR A 406 36.54 2.51 -23.89
C TYR A 406 35.36 2.96 -23.04
N PRO A 407 35.39 2.70 -21.71
CA PRO A 407 34.26 3.04 -20.85
C PRO A 407 34.11 4.57 -20.73
N LEU A 408 32.89 5.03 -20.69
CA LEU A 408 32.57 6.41 -20.36
C LEU A 408 32.70 6.63 -18.85
N ILE A 409 33.25 7.78 -18.47
CA ILE A 409 33.47 8.12 -17.06
C ILE A 409 32.69 9.36 -16.73
N SER A 410 31.99 9.35 -15.60
CA SER A 410 31.30 10.52 -15.08
C SER A 410 32.29 11.68 -14.89
N GLY A 411 31.86 12.90 -15.25
CA GLY A 411 32.71 14.10 -15.22
C GLY A 411 33.34 14.45 -16.55
N MET A 412 33.31 13.58 -17.58
CA MET A 412 33.78 13.94 -18.92
C MET A 412 32.91 15.01 -19.51
N SER A 413 33.51 16.09 -20.03
CA SER A 413 32.83 17.16 -20.76
C SER A 413 32.76 16.84 -22.25
N GLY A 414 31.80 17.50 -22.91
CA GLY A 414 31.62 17.35 -24.33
C GLY A 414 30.54 18.30 -24.89
N VAL A 415 30.43 18.27 -26.22
CA VAL A 415 29.47 19.04 -26.98
C VAL A 415 28.43 18.12 -27.56
N ALA A 416 27.15 18.43 -27.30
CA ALA A 416 26.01 17.73 -27.89
C ALA A 416 25.37 18.58 -28.99
N GLU A 417 25.15 17.99 -30.15
CA GLU A 417 24.50 18.56 -31.32
C GLU A 417 23.12 17.96 -31.46
N ILE A 418 22.09 18.67 -31.02
CA ILE A 418 20.70 18.25 -31.07
C ILE A 418 20.12 18.61 -32.45
N LYS A 419 19.60 17.62 -33.17
CA LYS A 419 18.95 17.86 -34.48
C LYS A 419 17.53 18.37 -34.27
N VAL A 420 17.35 19.68 -34.44
CA VAL A 420 16.08 20.36 -34.19
C VAL A 420 15.20 20.51 -35.40
N GLY A 421 15.64 20.01 -36.56
CA GLY A 421 14.86 20.01 -37.80
C GLY A 421 15.74 20.12 -39.04
N GLN A 422 15.11 20.27 -40.19
CA GLN A 422 15.79 20.47 -41.46
C GLN A 422 15.36 21.81 -42.06
N ARG A 423 16.30 22.49 -42.73
CA ARG A 423 16.03 23.70 -43.46
C ARG A 423 16.63 23.64 -44.86
N LYS A 424 16.00 24.29 -45.83
CA LYS A 424 16.51 24.38 -47.17
C LYS A 424 17.75 25.26 -47.25
N LEU A 425 18.77 24.86 -48.00
CA LEU A 425 20.03 25.60 -48.12
C LEU A 425 19.78 27.07 -48.57
N MET A 426 18.78 27.33 -49.39
CA MET A 426 18.37 28.65 -49.83
C MET A 426 17.93 29.56 -48.66
N SER A 427 17.28 29.03 -47.62
CA SER A 427 16.85 29.80 -46.46
C SER A 427 18.03 30.42 -45.69
N PHE A 428 19.17 29.70 -45.67
CA PHE A 428 20.39 30.17 -45.02
C PHE A 428 20.92 31.49 -45.60
N PHE A 429 20.78 31.69 -46.93
CA PHE A 429 21.17 32.93 -47.59
C PHE A 429 20.08 34.00 -47.54
N MET A 430 18.80 33.61 -47.54
CA MET A 430 17.67 34.55 -47.56
C MET A 430 17.30 35.09 -46.18
N GLU A 431 17.45 34.31 -45.10
CA GLU A 431 17.10 34.75 -43.74
C GLU A 431 17.80 36.06 -43.32
N PRO A 432 19.15 36.21 -43.45
CA PRO A 432 19.80 37.47 -43.04
C PRO A 432 19.33 38.67 -43.86
N MET A 433 19.03 38.46 -45.16
CA MET A 433 18.51 39.54 -46.02
C MET A 433 17.07 39.93 -45.61
N LEU A 434 16.21 38.94 -45.32
CA LEU A 434 14.84 39.17 -44.88
C LEU A 434 14.77 39.78 -43.47
N GLU A 435 15.65 39.42 -42.57
CA GLU A 435 15.76 40.06 -41.24
C GLU A 435 16.18 41.52 -41.37
N SER A 436 17.21 41.82 -42.16
CA SER A 436 17.64 43.20 -42.41
C SER A 436 16.54 44.05 -43.09
N PHE A 437 15.79 43.45 -44.02
CA PHE A 437 14.62 44.13 -44.63
C PHE A 437 13.50 44.35 -43.62
N LYS A 438 13.16 43.41 -42.75
CA LYS A 438 12.12 43.53 -41.73
C LYS A 438 12.48 44.53 -40.64
N GLU A 439 13.77 44.59 -40.26
CA GLU A 439 14.24 45.61 -39.31
C GLU A 439 14.26 46.99 -39.90
N SER A 440 14.60 47.17 -41.21
CA SER A 440 14.59 48.45 -41.89
C SER A 440 13.20 49.05 -42.10
N PHE A 441 12.13 48.23 -42.04
CA PHE A 441 10.73 48.70 -42.17
C PHE A 441 10.00 48.78 -40.82
N LYS A 442 10.66 48.52 -39.68
CA LYS A 442 10.14 48.85 -38.36
C LYS A 442 10.64 50.21 -37.93
N GLU A 443 9.91 51.25 -38.37
CA GLU A 443 9.97 52.56 -37.68
C GLU A 443 9.24 52.41 -36.32
N TYR A 444 9.88 52.95 -35.30
CA TYR A 444 9.32 53.12 -33.97
C TYR A 444 8.13 54.07 -33.97
#